data_02f8abc68bfa06fc6bc701c4b305fefd
#
_entry.id   02f8abc68bfa06fc6bc701c4b305fefd
#
_cell.length_a   1.000
_cell.length_b   1.000
_cell.length_c   1.000
_cell.angle_alpha   90.00
_cell.angle_beta   90.00
_cell.angle_gamma   90.00
#
_symmetry.space_group_name_H-M   'P 1'
#
loop_
_entity.id
_entity.type
_entity.pdbx_description
1 polymer ?
#
loop_
_entity_poly.entity_id
_entity_poly.type
_entity_poly.pdbx_seq_one_letter_code
_entity_poly.pdbx_strand_id
1 'polypeptide(L)'
;MMVDITAPVLDNHQVGPRLHLMTLSAPEIASSIKPGQFVHMLIPGMEGHILRRPFSVYAADVSEGTIEILYQVVGFGSERMTKLAPGDEVVPKLIGPVGHGWAAPEKCERALLVGGGVGAAPLYLLFEQLVAAGVDVTVVLGAQTEAALVCRERYARVLSTAGCCAENAPLCATDDGTFGRAGFCTSLVDDAVSEANASGKPFDYLAVCGPEPLMKIVSGQAAQANIPCQVSMEKRMACGVGACLSCVVETIHGKKRSCVDGPVFDAQEVAW
;
A
#
# COMPACT_ATOMS: atom_id res chain seq x y z
N MET A 1 10.97 10.57 13.10
CA MET A 1 12.21 9.87 13.56
C MET A 1 11.88 8.39 13.68
N MET A 2 12.75 7.47 13.26
CA MET A 2 12.55 6.03 13.40
C MET A 2 12.68 5.62 14.88
N VAL A 3 11.73 4.82 15.37
CA VAL A 3 11.69 4.31 16.76
C VAL A 3 11.71 2.77 16.77
N ASP A 4 12.11 2.16 17.88
CA ASP A 4 11.98 0.71 18.15
C ASP A 4 11.11 0.57 19.40
N ILE A 5 9.88 0.10 19.22
CA ILE A 5 8.85 0.05 20.26
C ILE A 5 8.20 -1.32 20.35
N THR A 6 7.61 -1.61 21.49
CA THR A 6 6.62 -2.68 21.63
C THR A 6 5.24 -2.14 21.24
N ALA A 7 4.47 -2.92 20.50
CA ALA A 7 3.16 -2.51 19.98
C ALA A 7 2.10 -3.55 20.34
N PRO A 8 1.35 -3.35 21.45
CA PRO A 8 0.25 -4.23 21.81
C PRO A 8 -0.79 -4.37 20.70
N VAL A 9 -1.28 -5.58 20.52
CA VAL A 9 -2.39 -5.86 19.60
C VAL A 9 -3.68 -5.40 20.23
N LEU A 10 -4.42 -4.54 19.55
CA LEU A 10 -5.74 -4.08 19.97
C LEU A 10 -6.87 -4.86 19.29
N ASP A 11 -6.63 -5.28 18.06
CA ASP A 11 -7.51 -6.14 17.27
C ASP A 11 -6.73 -6.88 16.20
N ASN A 12 -7.19 -8.07 15.83
CA ASN A 12 -6.61 -8.88 14.77
C ASN A 12 -7.63 -9.90 14.27
N HIS A 13 -8.22 -9.64 13.11
CA HIS A 13 -9.27 -10.49 12.57
C HIS A 13 -9.12 -10.72 11.07
N GLN A 14 -9.73 -11.78 10.60
CA GLN A 14 -9.78 -12.11 9.18
C GLN A 14 -10.81 -11.24 8.47
N VAL A 15 -10.39 -10.60 7.37
CA VAL A 15 -11.24 -9.70 6.55
C VAL A 15 -11.53 -10.27 5.16
N GLY A 16 -10.81 -11.31 4.75
CA GLY A 16 -11.00 -11.97 3.46
C GLY A 16 -10.20 -13.27 3.36
N PRO A 17 -10.21 -13.95 2.21
CA PRO A 17 -9.46 -15.20 2.02
C PRO A 17 -7.96 -14.99 2.25
N ARG A 18 -7.42 -15.54 3.35
CA ARG A 18 -6.03 -15.37 3.80
C ARG A 18 -5.60 -13.90 4.03
N LEU A 19 -6.56 -12.98 4.19
CA LEU A 19 -6.34 -11.57 4.49
C LEU A 19 -6.79 -11.24 5.89
N HIS A 20 -5.94 -10.57 6.66
CA HIS A 20 -6.18 -10.17 8.04
C HIS A 20 -5.90 -8.69 8.20
N LEU A 21 -6.68 -8.04 9.06
CA LEU A 21 -6.46 -6.69 9.53
C LEU A 21 -6.03 -6.73 11.00
N MET A 22 -4.89 -6.11 11.30
CA MET A 22 -4.34 -6.01 12.66
C MET A 22 -4.26 -4.54 13.06
N THR A 23 -4.82 -4.20 14.20
CA THR A 23 -4.70 -2.88 14.83
C THR A 23 -3.72 -2.95 15.99
N LEU A 24 -2.74 -2.06 16.00
CA LEU A 24 -1.66 -2.00 16.99
C LEU A 24 -1.65 -0.65 17.70
N SER A 25 -1.39 -0.65 19.00
CA SER A 25 -1.07 0.57 19.73
C SER A 25 0.38 0.97 19.46
N ALA A 26 0.56 2.10 18.75
CA ALA A 26 1.87 2.59 18.33
C ALA A 26 1.86 4.12 18.14
N PRO A 27 1.64 4.92 19.20
CA PRO A 27 1.41 6.36 19.09
C PRO A 27 2.59 7.12 18.47
N GLU A 28 3.83 6.73 18.73
CA GLU A 28 5.02 7.36 18.17
C GLU A 28 5.11 7.13 16.66
N ILE A 29 4.65 5.97 16.18
CA ILE A 29 4.60 5.68 14.75
C ILE A 29 3.39 6.37 14.13
N ALA A 30 2.20 6.28 14.73
CA ALA A 30 0.98 6.90 14.21
C ALA A 30 1.14 8.41 13.97
N SER A 31 1.84 9.12 14.88
CA SER A 31 2.08 10.57 14.78
C SER A 31 3.12 10.96 13.73
N SER A 32 3.94 10.03 13.24
CA SER A 32 5.09 10.33 12.38
C SER A 32 5.10 9.61 11.03
N ILE A 33 4.24 8.62 10.85
CA ILE A 33 4.13 7.85 9.60
C ILE A 33 3.70 8.74 8.43
N LYS A 34 4.31 8.53 7.28
CA LYS A 34 3.91 9.15 6.02
C LYS A 34 3.36 8.09 5.05
N PRO A 35 2.47 8.47 4.13
CA PRO A 35 1.93 7.57 3.12
C PRO A 35 3.03 6.77 2.39
N GLY A 36 2.88 5.45 2.30
CA GLY A 36 3.83 4.55 1.64
C GLY A 36 5.00 4.08 2.49
N GLN A 37 5.20 4.63 3.68
CA GLN A 37 6.16 4.08 4.64
C GLN A 37 5.62 2.78 5.27
N PHE A 38 6.52 2.01 5.88
CA PHE A 38 6.22 0.73 6.49
C PHE A 38 6.83 0.59 7.89
N VAL A 39 6.45 -0.46 8.59
CA VAL A 39 7.07 -0.90 9.84
C VAL A 39 7.79 -2.24 9.64
N HIS A 40 8.87 -2.45 10.38
CA HIS A 40 9.63 -3.70 10.36
C HIS A 40 9.38 -4.44 11.67
N MET A 41 8.52 -5.47 11.61
CA MET A 41 7.95 -6.16 12.77
C MET A 41 8.75 -7.40 13.15
N LEU A 42 9.11 -7.51 14.42
CA LEU A 42 9.52 -8.76 15.04
C LEU A 42 8.28 -9.46 15.61
N ILE A 43 7.97 -10.62 15.04
CA ILE A 43 6.78 -11.40 15.40
C ILE A 43 7.13 -12.28 16.61
N PRO A 44 6.38 -12.22 17.71
CA PRO A 44 6.66 -13.03 18.91
C PRO A 44 6.37 -14.53 18.68
N GLY A 45 7.06 -15.39 19.45
CA GLY A 45 6.89 -16.84 19.37
C GLY A 45 7.47 -17.46 18.08
N MET A 46 8.50 -16.84 17.54
CA MET A 46 9.21 -17.32 16.35
C MET A 46 10.67 -17.64 16.68
N GLU A 47 10.90 -18.47 17.69
CA GLU A 47 12.24 -18.93 18.08
C GLU A 47 12.96 -19.56 16.87
N GLY A 48 14.20 -19.12 16.63
CA GLY A 48 14.99 -19.52 15.46
C GLY A 48 14.71 -18.71 14.17
N HIS A 49 13.71 -17.80 14.14
CA HIS A 49 13.39 -16.94 13.03
C HIS A 49 13.62 -15.47 13.42
N ILE A 50 14.87 -15.08 13.57
CA ILE A 50 15.29 -13.79 14.15
C ILE A 50 15.02 -12.57 13.27
N LEU A 51 14.70 -12.76 11.99
CA LEU A 51 14.49 -11.64 11.08
C LEU A 51 13.11 -11.01 11.29
N ARG A 52 13.06 -9.68 11.31
CA ARG A 52 11.83 -8.90 11.25
C ARG A 52 11.16 -9.03 9.86
N ARG A 53 9.91 -8.65 9.75
CA ARG A 53 9.11 -8.65 8.52
C ARG A 53 8.61 -7.24 8.22
N PRO A 54 8.76 -6.75 6.97
CA PRO A 54 8.20 -5.46 6.57
C PRO A 54 6.69 -5.56 6.37
N PHE A 55 5.97 -4.58 6.89
CA PHE A 55 4.53 -4.40 6.67
C PHE A 55 4.22 -2.94 6.41
N SER A 56 3.57 -2.66 5.29
CA SER A 56 3.04 -1.33 5.00
C SER A 56 2.01 -0.94 6.04
N VAL A 57 2.03 0.32 6.46
CA VAL A 57 0.96 0.86 7.29
C VAL A 57 -0.23 1.18 6.40
N TYR A 58 -1.36 0.52 6.68
CA TYR A 58 -2.60 0.70 5.93
C TYR A 58 -3.31 1.98 6.36
N ALA A 59 -3.46 2.18 7.67
CA ALA A 59 -4.05 3.38 8.23
C ALA A 59 -3.36 3.75 9.54
N ALA A 60 -3.51 5.01 9.95
CA ALA A 60 -3.02 5.51 11.22
C ALA A 60 -4.02 6.50 11.81
N ASP A 61 -4.30 6.36 13.10
CA ASP A 61 -5.09 7.31 13.86
C ASP A 61 -4.21 7.96 14.94
N VAL A 62 -3.94 9.25 14.74
CA VAL A 62 -3.08 10.01 15.67
C VAL A 62 -3.78 10.24 17.01
N SER A 63 -5.10 10.39 17.01
CA SER A 63 -5.88 10.65 18.24
C SER A 63 -5.97 9.43 19.15
N GLU A 64 -6.11 8.25 18.55
CA GLU A 64 -6.14 6.97 19.26
C GLU A 64 -4.74 6.38 19.45
N GLY A 65 -3.72 6.92 18.77
CA GLY A 65 -2.35 6.41 18.82
C GLY A 65 -2.21 5.02 18.19
N THR A 66 -2.96 4.74 17.13
CA THR A 66 -3.01 3.41 16.53
C THR A 66 -2.53 3.39 15.09
N ILE A 67 -2.03 2.24 14.67
CA ILE A 67 -1.77 1.92 13.26
C ILE A 67 -2.49 0.63 12.89
N GLU A 68 -2.87 0.52 11.63
CA GLU A 68 -3.45 -0.69 11.05
C GLU A 68 -2.53 -1.29 10.00
N ILE A 69 -2.44 -2.60 10.02
CA ILE A 69 -1.70 -3.42 9.06
C ILE A 69 -2.65 -4.41 8.42
N LEU A 70 -2.90 -4.25 7.11
CA LEU A 70 -3.54 -5.27 6.30
C LEU A 70 -2.45 -6.22 5.79
N TYR A 71 -2.58 -7.52 6.07
CA TYR A 71 -1.58 -8.49 5.67
C TYR A 71 -2.18 -9.77 5.10
N GLN A 72 -1.42 -10.39 4.21
CA GLN A 72 -1.77 -11.68 3.61
C GLN A 72 -0.99 -12.80 4.30
N VAL A 73 -1.68 -13.90 4.58
CA VAL A 73 -1.07 -15.12 5.12
C VAL A 73 -0.38 -15.87 3.98
N VAL A 74 0.94 -15.74 3.92
CA VAL A 74 1.77 -16.34 2.85
C VAL A 74 2.76 -17.39 3.36
N GLY A 75 2.93 -17.53 4.67
CA GLY A 75 3.84 -18.50 5.26
C GLY A 75 3.92 -18.39 6.78
N PHE A 76 4.85 -19.10 7.37
CA PHE A 76 4.94 -19.32 8.82
C PHE A 76 4.85 -18.04 9.67
N GLY A 77 5.54 -16.96 9.28
CA GLY A 77 5.50 -15.70 10.03
C GLY A 77 4.10 -15.08 10.04
N SER A 78 3.45 -14.95 8.88
CA SER A 78 2.10 -14.40 8.78
C SER A 78 1.04 -15.34 9.35
N GLU A 79 1.26 -16.67 9.35
CA GLU A 79 0.41 -17.62 10.08
C GLU A 79 0.54 -17.42 11.60
N ARG A 80 1.76 -17.16 12.10
CA ARG A 80 1.93 -16.86 13.52
C ARG A 80 1.24 -15.56 13.91
N MET A 81 1.26 -14.56 13.04
CA MET A 81 0.55 -13.30 13.29
C MET A 81 -0.95 -13.48 13.49
N THR A 82 -1.60 -14.42 12.78
CA THR A 82 -3.06 -14.64 12.93
C THR A 82 -3.47 -15.12 14.33
N LYS A 83 -2.50 -15.54 15.15
CA LYS A 83 -2.73 -16.02 16.53
C LYS A 83 -2.47 -14.95 17.58
N LEU A 84 -1.99 -13.78 17.18
CA LEU A 84 -1.80 -12.67 18.11
C LEU A 84 -3.13 -12.02 18.43
N ALA A 85 -3.41 -11.78 19.70
CA ALA A 85 -4.68 -11.31 20.21
C ALA A 85 -4.50 -10.15 21.21
N PRO A 86 -5.55 -9.36 21.44
CA PRO A 86 -5.56 -8.40 22.54
C PRO A 86 -5.31 -9.07 23.88
N GLY A 87 -4.45 -8.44 24.68
CA GLY A 87 -4.10 -8.97 26.03
C GLY A 87 -2.95 -10.00 26.05
N ASP A 88 -2.36 -10.33 24.92
CA ASP A 88 -1.17 -11.19 24.90
C ASP A 88 -0.03 -10.55 25.71
N GLU A 89 0.66 -11.35 26.59
CA GLU A 89 1.80 -10.88 27.38
C GLU A 89 3.03 -10.58 26.48
N VAL A 90 3.18 -11.33 25.38
CA VAL A 90 4.30 -11.16 24.43
C VAL A 90 3.78 -10.51 23.16
N VAL A 91 4.11 -9.24 22.99
CA VAL A 91 3.62 -8.39 21.91
C VAL A 91 4.65 -8.17 20.80
N PRO A 92 4.20 -7.81 19.58
CA PRO A 92 5.10 -7.44 18.50
C PRO A 92 6.04 -6.29 18.87
N LYS A 93 7.27 -6.31 18.31
CA LYS A 93 8.18 -5.16 18.36
C LYS A 93 8.31 -4.57 16.96
N LEU A 94 8.16 -3.25 16.87
CA LEU A 94 8.18 -2.53 15.60
C LEU A 94 9.39 -1.60 15.53
N ILE A 95 10.09 -1.63 14.41
CA ILE A 95 10.96 -0.52 14.00
C ILE A 95 10.20 0.27 12.94
N GLY A 96 10.05 1.56 13.12
CA GLY A 96 9.36 2.43 12.18
C GLY A 96 9.28 3.91 12.59
N PRO A 97 8.75 4.77 11.72
CA PRO A 97 8.52 4.55 10.29
C PRO A 97 9.80 4.27 9.50
N VAL A 98 9.73 3.42 8.50
CA VAL A 98 10.87 3.03 7.66
C VAL A 98 10.59 3.37 6.19
N GLY A 99 11.62 3.80 5.46
CA GLY A 99 11.59 4.04 4.03
C GLY A 99 11.09 5.44 3.64
N HIS A 100 11.14 5.69 2.33
CA HIS A 100 10.58 6.87 1.68
C HIS A 100 9.20 6.52 1.09
N GLY A 101 8.21 7.33 1.41
CA GLY A 101 6.83 7.14 0.97
C GLY A 101 6.53 7.82 -0.36
N TRP A 102 5.22 7.88 -0.65
CA TRP A 102 4.69 8.52 -1.84
C TRP A 102 4.96 10.03 -1.83
N ALA A 103 5.25 10.57 -3.00
CA ALA A 103 5.50 11.99 -3.22
C ALA A 103 4.74 12.47 -4.46
N ALA A 104 3.45 12.75 -4.29
CA ALA A 104 2.65 13.37 -5.34
C ALA A 104 3.18 14.78 -5.69
N PRO A 105 3.05 15.25 -6.94
CA PRO A 105 3.42 16.61 -7.33
C PRO A 105 2.70 17.66 -6.48
N GLU A 106 3.36 18.80 -6.19
CA GLU A 106 2.76 19.90 -5.42
C GLU A 106 1.49 20.44 -6.06
N LYS A 107 1.41 20.46 -7.40
CA LYS A 107 0.25 20.89 -8.18
C LYS A 107 -0.44 19.66 -8.78
N CYS A 108 -0.98 18.81 -7.95
CA CYS A 108 -1.76 17.66 -8.36
C CYS A 108 -3.26 18.01 -8.22
N GLU A 109 -3.98 18.09 -9.31
CA GLU A 109 -5.44 18.29 -9.31
C GLU A 109 -6.17 16.97 -9.48
N ARG A 110 -5.59 16.02 -10.23
CA ARG A 110 -6.17 14.70 -10.49
C ARG A 110 -5.16 13.57 -10.33
N ALA A 111 -5.52 12.57 -9.56
CA ALA A 111 -4.66 11.40 -9.30
C ALA A 111 -5.38 10.08 -9.62
N LEU A 112 -4.61 9.10 -10.13
CA LEU A 112 -5.04 7.73 -10.35
C LEU A 112 -4.27 6.80 -9.42
N LEU A 113 -4.97 6.12 -8.52
CA LEU A 113 -4.38 5.15 -7.59
C LEU A 113 -4.78 3.73 -7.98
N VAL A 114 -3.81 2.85 -8.16
CA VAL A 114 -4.03 1.48 -8.65
C VAL A 114 -3.51 0.46 -7.63
N GLY A 115 -4.41 -0.29 -7.02
CA GLY A 115 -4.10 -1.29 -6.00
C GLY A 115 -4.41 -2.71 -6.45
N GLY A 116 -3.43 -3.63 -6.40
CA GLY A 116 -3.62 -5.06 -6.69
C GLY A 116 -3.58 -5.92 -5.43
N GLY A 117 -4.69 -6.54 -5.05
CA GLY A 117 -4.79 -7.36 -3.83
C GLY A 117 -4.43 -6.57 -2.58
N VAL A 118 -3.55 -7.13 -1.74
CA VAL A 118 -3.05 -6.45 -0.52
C VAL A 118 -2.27 -5.16 -0.84
N GLY A 119 -1.81 -4.98 -2.08
CA GLY A 119 -1.14 -3.75 -2.54
C GLY A 119 -2.04 -2.50 -2.52
N ALA A 120 -3.36 -2.64 -2.33
CA ALA A 120 -4.24 -1.53 -2.06
C ALA A 120 -3.94 -0.85 -0.70
N ALA A 121 -3.40 -1.58 0.28
CA ALA A 121 -3.13 -1.05 1.62
C ALA A 121 -2.09 0.09 1.65
N PRO A 122 -0.90 -0.01 1.03
CA PRO A 122 0.09 1.07 1.04
C PRO A 122 -0.37 2.38 0.39
N LEU A 123 -1.44 2.35 -0.40
CA LEU A 123 -2.01 3.51 -1.09
C LEU A 123 -3.03 4.26 -0.23
N TYR A 124 -3.57 3.65 0.82
CA TYR A 124 -4.72 4.22 1.53
C TYR A 124 -4.40 5.54 2.25
N LEU A 125 -3.27 5.64 2.94
CA LEU A 125 -2.85 6.90 3.58
C LEU A 125 -2.57 8.01 2.53
N LEU A 126 -2.03 7.66 1.35
CA LEU A 126 -1.88 8.61 0.24
C LEU A 126 -3.24 9.08 -0.25
N PHE A 127 -4.18 8.14 -0.41
CA PHE A 127 -5.53 8.43 -0.83
C PHE A 127 -6.23 9.41 0.11
N GLU A 128 -6.21 9.16 1.43
CA GLU A 128 -6.79 10.08 2.42
C GLU A 128 -6.14 11.47 2.35
N GLN A 129 -4.81 11.53 2.22
CA GLN A 129 -4.07 12.79 2.09
C GLN A 129 -4.47 13.58 0.85
N LEU A 130 -4.57 12.93 -0.32
CA LEU A 130 -4.95 13.58 -1.58
C LEU A 130 -6.40 14.08 -1.54
N VAL A 131 -7.32 13.26 -1.05
CA VAL A 131 -8.73 13.65 -0.90
C VAL A 131 -8.88 14.81 0.07
N ALA A 132 -8.18 14.80 1.20
CA ALA A 132 -8.19 15.91 2.16
C ALA A 132 -7.60 17.21 1.57
N ALA A 133 -6.69 17.10 0.61
CA ALA A 133 -6.13 18.23 -0.14
C ALA A 133 -7.06 18.73 -1.28
N GLY A 134 -8.21 18.09 -1.52
CA GLY A 134 -9.16 18.46 -2.57
C GLY A 134 -8.79 17.93 -3.97
N VAL A 135 -7.88 16.97 -4.05
CA VAL A 135 -7.50 16.31 -5.31
C VAL A 135 -8.64 15.42 -5.79
N ASP A 136 -8.95 15.45 -7.08
CA ASP A 136 -9.88 14.52 -7.72
C ASP A 136 -9.20 13.16 -7.90
N VAL A 137 -9.57 12.18 -7.07
CA VAL A 137 -8.90 10.88 -7.02
C VAL A 137 -9.77 9.79 -7.62
N THR A 138 -9.28 9.16 -8.68
CA THR A 138 -9.82 7.91 -9.21
C THR A 138 -9.05 6.73 -8.60
N VAL A 139 -9.78 5.72 -8.11
CA VAL A 139 -9.18 4.52 -7.50
C VAL A 139 -9.55 3.30 -8.32
N VAL A 140 -8.55 2.51 -8.72
CA VAL A 140 -8.71 1.22 -9.40
C VAL A 140 -8.22 0.11 -8.47
N LEU A 141 -9.07 -0.86 -8.17
CA LEU A 141 -8.75 -2.03 -7.35
C LEU A 141 -8.89 -3.32 -8.15
N GLY A 142 -7.85 -4.14 -8.11
CA GLY A 142 -7.83 -5.48 -8.68
C GLY A 142 -7.68 -6.56 -7.62
N ALA A 143 -8.39 -7.68 -7.75
CA ALA A 143 -8.23 -8.85 -6.90
C ALA A 143 -8.57 -10.14 -7.66
N GLN A 144 -8.26 -11.30 -7.09
CA GLN A 144 -8.63 -12.58 -7.69
C GLN A 144 -10.15 -12.79 -7.66
N THR A 145 -10.82 -12.41 -6.56
CA THR A 145 -12.24 -12.60 -6.31
C THR A 145 -12.84 -11.39 -5.59
N GLU A 146 -14.17 -11.26 -5.57
CA GLU A 146 -14.87 -10.25 -4.77
C GLU A 146 -14.47 -10.30 -3.28
N ALA A 147 -14.39 -11.49 -2.69
CA ALA A 147 -14.03 -11.68 -1.29
C ALA A 147 -12.61 -11.17 -0.96
N ALA A 148 -11.74 -11.00 -1.95
CA ALA A 148 -10.40 -10.46 -1.79
C ALA A 148 -10.31 -8.93 -2.01
N LEU A 149 -11.39 -8.25 -2.40
CA LEU A 149 -11.49 -6.79 -2.51
C LEU A 149 -11.74 -6.10 -1.16
N VAL A 150 -10.99 -6.50 -0.14
CA VAL A 150 -11.23 -6.12 1.27
C VAL A 150 -11.09 -4.62 1.55
N CYS A 151 -10.36 -3.88 0.72
CA CYS A 151 -10.20 -2.42 0.87
C CYS A 151 -11.37 -1.62 0.26
N ARG A 152 -12.18 -2.22 -0.63
CA ARG A 152 -13.18 -1.53 -1.45
C ARG A 152 -14.11 -0.62 -0.65
N GLU A 153 -14.71 -1.14 0.40
CA GLU A 153 -15.71 -0.38 1.18
C GLU A 153 -15.11 0.82 1.90
N ARG A 154 -13.87 0.69 2.37
CA ARG A 154 -13.19 1.79 3.07
C ARG A 154 -12.85 2.93 2.11
N TYR A 155 -12.36 2.62 0.92
CA TYR A 155 -12.16 3.61 -0.15
C TYR A 155 -13.49 4.25 -0.59
N ALA A 156 -14.54 3.45 -0.82
CA ALA A 156 -15.85 3.95 -1.24
C ALA A 156 -16.47 4.91 -0.21
N ARG A 157 -16.31 4.63 1.07
CA ARG A 157 -16.80 5.49 2.15
C ARG A 157 -16.19 6.89 2.08
N VAL A 158 -14.88 6.99 1.88
CA VAL A 158 -14.20 8.29 1.78
C VAL A 158 -14.60 9.01 0.49
N LEU A 159 -14.63 8.32 -0.67
CA LEU A 159 -15.04 8.90 -1.95
C LEU A 159 -16.46 9.47 -1.89
N SER A 160 -17.39 8.75 -1.27
CA SER A 160 -18.80 9.19 -1.16
C SER A 160 -18.99 10.44 -0.30
N THR A 161 -18.07 10.73 0.61
CA THR A 161 -18.14 11.87 1.52
C THR A 161 -17.32 13.08 1.05
N ALA A 162 -16.37 12.87 0.16
CA ALA A 162 -15.40 13.90 -0.24
C ALA A 162 -15.98 14.98 -1.14
N GLY A 163 -16.97 14.66 -1.98
CA GLY A 163 -17.62 15.62 -2.91
C GLY A 163 -16.70 16.21 -4.00
N CYS A 164 -15.41 15.97 -3.94
CA CYS A 164 -14.41 16.45 -4.90
C CYS A 164 -14.02 15.40 -5.95
N CYS A 165 -14.41 14.15 -5.75
CA CYS A 165 -14.03 13.04 -6.61
C CYS A 165 -15.12 12.78 -7.66
N ALA A 166 -14.71 12.55 -8.92
CA ALA A 166 -15.60 12.26 -10.02
C ALA A 166 -16.33 10.91 -9.80
N GLU A 167 -15.62 9.94 -9.25
CA GLU A 167 -16.15 8.62 -8.94
C GLU A 167 -16.51 8.50 -7.45
N ASN A 168 -17.71 8.05 -7.15
CA ASN A 168 -18.18 7.85 -5.77
C ASN A 168 -17.79 6.48 -5.18
N ALA A 169 -17.12 5.63 -5.96
CA ALA A 169 -16.66 4.31 -5.56
C ALA A 169 -15.44 3.89 -6.40
N PRO A 170 -14.57 3.02 -5.88
CA PRO A 170 -13.47 2.48 -6.65
C PRO A 170 -13.95 1.69 -7.87
N LEU A 171 -13.25 1.86 -9.00
CA LEU A 171 -13.37 0.99 -10.15
C LEU A 171 -12.75 -0.36 -9.80
N CYS A 172 -13.49 -1.46 -9.94
CA CYS A 172 -13.03 -2.78 -9.50
C CYS A 172 -13.00 -3.78 -10.64
N ALA A 173 -11.99 -4.65 -10.63
CA ALA A 173 -11.92 -5.84 -11.48
C ALA A 173 -11.56 -7.06 -10.63
N THR A 174 -12.15 -8.22 -10.98
CA THR A 174 -11.77 -9.51 -10.38
C THR A 174 -11.41 -10.50 -11.47
N ASP A 175 -10.34 -11.28 -11.23
CA ASP A 175 -9.82 -12.23 -12.21
C ASP A 175 -10.90 -13.24 -12.62
N ASP A 176 -11.74 -13.67 -11.65
CA ASP A 176 -12.83 -14.63 -11.84
C ASP A 176 -14.17 -13.99 -12.28
N GLY A 177 -14.24 -12.65 -12.36
CA GLY A 177 -15.45 -11.92 -12.76
C GLY A 177 -16.56 -11.89 -11.71
N THR A 178 -16.29 -12.22 -10.45
CA THR A 178 -17.31 -12.23 -9.38
C THR A 178 -17.75 -10.83 -8.97
N PHE A 179 -16.94 -9.80 -9.23
CA PHE A 179 -17.30 -8.41 -8.99
C PHE A 179 -16.62 -7.45 -9.98
N GLY A 180 -17.35 -6.42 -10.40
CA GLY A 180 -16.84 -5.39 -11.31
C GLY A 180 -16.53 -5.94 -12.71
N ARG A 181 -15.41 -5.51 -13.28
CA ARG A 181 -14.95 -6.03 -14.57
C ARG A 181 -14.31 -7.40 -14.41
N ALA A 182 -14.63 -8.34 -15.27
CA ALA A 182 -13.95 -9.64 -15.34
C ALA A 182 -12.55 -9.48 -15.93
N GLY A 183 -11.55 -10.05 -15.26
CA GLY A 183 -10.14 -10.02 -15.67
C GLY A 183 -9.29 -8.99 -14.92
N PHE A 184 -8.15 -8.62 -15.50
CA PHE A 184 -7.18 -7.76 -14.83
C PHE A 184 -7.59 -6.30 -14.80
N CYS A 185 -7.33 -5.64 -13.68
CA CYS A 185 -7.67 -4.23 -13.48
C CYS A 185 -6.87 -3.25 -14.37
N THR A 186 -5.84 -3.72 -15.07
CA THR A 186 -5.09 -2.92 -16.05
C THR A 186 -5.96 -2.39 -17.18
N SER A 187 -7.02 -3.10 -17.58
CA SER A 187 -7.98 -2.62 -18.56
C SER A 187 -8.82 -1.43 -18.06
N LEU A 188 -9.09 -1.36 -16.75
CA LEU A 188 -9.75 -0.21 -16.13
C LEU A 188 -8.82 1.02 -16.10
N VAL A 189 -7.51 0.78 -15.95
CA VAL A 189 -6.50 1.86 -16.02
C VAL A 189 -6.45 2.46 -17.42
N ASP A 190 -6.44 1.62 -18.47
CA ASP A 190 -6.48 2.09 -19.88
C ASP A 190 -7.72 2.93 -20.16
N ASP A 191 -8.89 2.47 -19.71
CA ASP A 191 -10.14 3.20 -19.90
C ASP A 191 -10.12 4.53 -19.16
N ALA A 192 -9.75 4.54 -17.87
CA ALA A 192 -9.70 5.76 -17.05
C ALA A 192 -8.73 6.80 -17.64
N VAL A 193 -7.55 6.37 -18.10
CA VAL A 193 -6.56 7.25 -18.74
C VAL A 193 -7.08 7.78 -20.08
N SER A 194 -7.70 6.92 -20.89
CA SER A 194 -8.26 7.30 -22.19
C SER A 194 -9.40 8.30 -22.05
N GLU A 195 -10.32 8.09 -21.10
CA GLU A 195 -11.43 8.98 -20.79
C GLU A 195 -10.94 10.34 -20.26
N ALA A 196 -9.97 10.33 -19.35
CA ALA A 196 -9.35 11.53 -18.81
C ALA A 196 -8.73 12.40 -19.93
N ASN A 197 -7.99 11.77 -20.84
CA ASN A 197 -7.39 12.45 -21.98
C ASN A 197 -8.45 12.98 -22.97
N ALA A 198 -9.48 12.18 -23.28
CA ALA A 198 -10.56 12.60 -24.19
C ALA A 198 -11.39 13.76 -23.64
N SER A 199 -11.56 13.83 -22.32
CA SER A 199 -12.23 14.94 -21.65
C SER A 199 -11.38 16.20 -21.48
N GLY A 200 -10.10 16.16 -21.87
CA GLY A 200 -9.16 17.27 -21.69
C GLY A 200 -8.73 17.51 -20.25
N LYS A 201 -8.93 16.52 -19.38
CA LYS A 201 -8.55 16.55 -17.97
C LYS A 201 -7.66 15.33 -17.63
N PRO A 202 -6.40 15.30 -18.11
CA PRO A 202 -5.50 14.19 -17.84
C PRO A 202 -5.19 14.06 -16.34
N PHE A 203 -4.69 12.91 -15.93
CA PHE A 203 -4.15 12.73 -14.59
C PHE A 203 -2.77 13.38 -14.46
N ASP A 204 -2.53 14.05 -13.35
CA ASP A 204 -1.25 14.67 -13.00
C ASP A 204 -0.29 13.67 -12.31
N TYR A 205 -0.85 12.59 -11.77
CA TYR A 205 -0.12 11.64 -10.96
C TYR A 205 -0.76 10.26 -10.97
N LEU A 206 0.09 9.22 -11.02
CA LEU A 206 -0.33 7.85 -10.87
C LEU A 206 0.51 7.14 -9.80
N ALA A 207 -0.13 6.46 -8.88
CA ALA A 207 0.53 5.60 -7.90
C ALA A 207 0.01 4.16 -8.01
N VAL A 208 0.91 3.19 -8.08
CA VAL A 208 0.53 1.78 -8.20
C VAL A 208 1.28 0.91 -7.20
N CYS A 209 0.56 -0.02 -6.56
CA CYS A 209 1.14 -1.06 -5.73
C CYS A 209 0.39 -2.39 -5.92
N GLY A 210 1.13 -3.47 -5.97
CA GLY A 210 0.60 -4.82 -6.16
C GLY A 210 1.65 -5.77 -6.75
N PRO A 211 1.22 -6.87 -7.35
CA PRO A 211 2.12 -7.81 -8.02
C PRO A 211 2.99 -7.12 -9.09
N GLU A 212 4.24 -7.55 -9.21
CA GLU A 212 5.21 -6.94 -10.14
C GLU A 212 4.69 -6.84 -11.59
N PRO A 213 3.98 -7.86 -12.17
CA PRO A 213 3.39 -7.73 -13.49
C PRO A 213 2.37 -6.59 -13.61
N LEU A 214 1.54 -6.36 -12.57
CA LEU A 214 0.59 -5.24 -12.54
C LEU A 214 1.35 -3.90 -12.56
N MET A 215 2.31 -3.73 -11.68
CA MET A 215 3.09 -2.49 -11.59
C MET A 215 3.82 -2.19 -12.91
N LYS A 216 4.42 -3.21 -13.53
CA LYS A 216 5.10 -3.07 -14.82
C LYS A 216 4.16 -2.61 -15.94
N ILE A 217 2.98 -3.23 -16.06
CA ILE A 217 1.99 -2.87 -17.10
C ILE A 217 1.49 -1.45 -16.86
N VAL A 218 1.06 -1.12 -15.64
CA VAL A 218 0.54 0.20 -15.29
C VAL A 218 1.61 1.30 -15.47
N SER A 219 2.87 1.02 -15.13
CA SER A 219 3.99 1.93 -15.40
C SER A 219 4.15 2.21 -16.91
N GLY A 220 3.99 1.18 -17.76
CA GLY A 220 4.01 1.33 -19.22
C GLY A 220 2.84 2.18 -19.73
N GLN A 221 1.63 1.98 -19.21
CA GLN A 221 0.44 2.77 -19.56
C GLN A 221 0.63 4.25 -19.15
N ALA A 222 1.14 4.51 -17.95
CA ALA A 222 1.45 5.85 -17.46
C ALA A 222 2.51 6.54 -18.35
N ALA A 223 3.57 5.83 -18.71
CA ALA A 223 4.62 6.36 -19.60
C ALA A 223 4.09 6.74 -20.98
N GLN A 224 3.22 5.90 -21.58
CA GLN A 224 2.58 6.19 -22.86
C GLN A 224 1.68 7.43 -22.80
N ALA A 225 1.02 7.65 -21.65
CA ALA A 225 0.16 8.80 -21.40
C ALA A 225 0.91 10.04 -20.88
N ASN A 226 2.24 9.96 -20.69
CA ASN A 226 3.08 10.98 -20.07
C ASN A 226 2.61 11.40 -18.66
N ILE A 227 2.12 10.46 -17.87
CA ILE A 227 1.70 10.67 -16.49
C ILE A 227 2.86 10.31 -15.54
N PRO A 228 3.31 11.21 -14.66
CA PRO A 228 4.25 10.87 -13.59
C PRO A 228 3.73 9.69 -12.76
N CYS A 229 4.53 8.64 -12.64
CA CYS A 229 4.11 7.40 -12.01
C CYS A 229 5.10 6.96 -10.94
N GLN A 230 4.58 6.57 -9.78
CA GLN A 230 5.36 5.93 -8.71
C GLN A 230 4.86 4.51 -8.44
N VAL A 231 5.80 3.65 -8.03
CA VAL A 231 5.54 2.24 -7.69
C VAL A 231 6.07 1.93 -6.29
N SER A 232 5.36 1.11 -5.53
CA SER A 232 5.85 0.63 -4.24
C SER A 232 6.39 -0.79 -4.37
N MET A 233 7.72 -0.93 -4.25
CA MET A 233 8.44 -2.17 -4.51
C MET A 233 8.62 -2.99 -3.23
N GLU A 234 7.95 -4.13 -3.15
CA GLU A 234 8.16 -5.11 -2.08
C GLU A 234 9.41 -5.95 -2.33
N LYS A 235 10.28 -6.00 -1.34
CA LYS A 235 11.47 -6.88 -1.35
C LYS A 235 11.63 -7.57 -0.01
N ARG A 236 12.22 -8.76 -0.02
CA ARG A 236 12.61 -9.45 1.21
C ARG A 236 13.62 -8.60 1.98
N MET A 237 13.39 -8.42 3.27
CA MET A 237 14.23 -7.59 4.12
C MET A 237 14.81 -8.39 5.28
N ALA A 238 16.06 -8.08 5.63
CA ALA A 238 16.69 -8.62 6.83
C ALA A 238 16.85 -7.54 7.89
N CYS A 239 17.57 -6.44 7.63
CA CYS A 239 17.84 -5.41 8.64
C CYS A 239 16.82 -4.27 8.69
N GLY A 240 16.19 -3.89 7.57
CA GLY A 240 15.27 -2.75 7.47
C GLY A 240 15.92 -1.36 7.59
N VAL A 241 17.26 -1.28 7.72
CA VAL A 241 18.01 -0.04 8.00
C VAL A 241 19.16 0.22 6.99
N GLY A 242 19.12 -0.45 5.83
CA GLY A 242 20.05 -0.20 4.73
C GLY A 242 21.43 -0.88 4.84
N ALA A 243 21.72 -1.64 5.90
CA ALA A 243 23.04 -2.20 6.14
C ALA A 243 23.35 -3.51 5.40
N CYS A 244 22.35 -4.41 5.24
CA CYS A 244 22.58 -5.77 4.78
C CYS A 244 22.47 -5.98 3.26
N LEU A 245 21.96 -5.00 2.50
CA LEU A 245 21.76 -5.04 1.05
C LEU A 245 20.85 -6.18 0.54
N SER A 246 19.99 -6.77 1.39
CA SER A 246 19.10 -7.87 0.98
C SER A 246 17.85 -7.41 0.20
N CYS A 247 17.42 -6.14 0.37
CA CYS A 247 16.21 -5.58 -0.24
C CYS A 247 16.50 -4.72 -1.48
N VAL A 248 17.44 -5.16 -2.30
CA VAL A 248 17.89 -4.41 -3.49
C VAL A 248 16.81 -4.42 -4.58
N VAL A 249 16.56 -3.26 -5.15
CA VAL A 249 15.81 -3.01 -6.37
C VAL A 249 16.80 -2.57 -7.45
N GLU A 250 16.76 -3.23 -8.60
CA GLU A 250 17.54 -2.81 -9.78
C GLU A 250 16.87 -1.57 -10.38
N THR A 251 17.66 -0.53 -10.62
CA THR A 251 17.21 0.69 -11.28
C THR A 251 18.15 1.09 -12.41
N ILE A 252 17.71 1.97 -13.30
CA ILE A 252 18.54 2.50 -14.38
C ILE A 252 19.76 3.29 -13.85
N HIS A 253 19.74 3.68 -12.57
CA HIS A 253 20.83 4.37 -11.89
C HIS A 253 21.65 3.42 -10.99
N GLY A 254 21.47 2.09 -11.15
CA GLY A 254 22.12 1.07 -10.35
C GLY A 254 21.22 0.57 -9.20
N LYS A 255 21.84 -0.11 -8.24
CA LYS A 255 21.13 -0.78 -7.15
C LYS A 255 20.71 0.17 -6.05
N LYS A 256 19.41 0.21 -5.74
CA LYS A 256 18.82 0.95 -4.61
C LYS A 256 18.23 -0.03 -3.59
N ARG A 257 18.12 0.38 -2.34
CA ARG A 257 17.60 -0.46 -1.23
C ARG A 257 16.16 -0.06 -0.92
N SER A 258 15.23 -0.97 -1.05
CA SER A 258 13.82 -0.69 -0.76
C SER A 258 13.59 -0.14 0.66
N CYS A 259 14.40 -0.52 1.66
CA CYS A 259 14.20 -0.07 3.04
C CYS A 259 14.67 1.36 3.34
N VAL A 260 15.56 1.95 2.54
CA VAL A 260 16.08 3.31 2.80
C VAL A 260 16.02 4.23 1.59
N ASP A 261 16.04 3.69 0.37
CA ASP A 261 15.93 4.47 -0.86
C ASP A 261 14.49 4.42 -1.44
N GLY A 262 13.66 3.44 -1.00
CA GLY A 262 12.25 3.20 -1.26
C GLY A 262 11.45 3.03 0.04
N PRO A 263 10.34 2.29 0.04
CA PRO A 263 9.87 1.34 -0.98
C PRO A 263 9.28 1.99 -2.23
N VAL A 264 8.94 3.27 -2.19
CA VAL A 264 8.36 3.98 -3.32
C VAL A 264 9.47 4.53 -4.22
N PHE A 265 9.36 4.23 -5.51
CA PHE A 265 10.28 4.65 -6.55
C PHE A 265 9.52 5.30 -7.71
N ASP A 266 10.20 6.17 -8.44
CA ASP A 266 9.71 6.57 -9.77
C ASP A 266 9.67 5.31 -10.67
N ALA A 267 8.54 5.09 -11.33
CA ALA A 267 8.33 3.91 -12.17
C ALA A 267 9.31 3.85 -13.35
N GLN A 268 9.79 5.00 -13.83
CA GLN A 268 10.77 5.10 -14.91
C GLN A 268 12.19 4.75 -14.46
N GLU A 269 12.48 4.82 -13.17
CA GLU A 269 13.79 4.42 -12.64
C GLU A 269 13.92 2.90 -12.46
N VAL A 270 12.82 2.17 -12.33
CA VAL A 270 12.84 0.72 -12.07
C VAL A 270 13.24 -0.04 -13.33
N ALA A 271 14.23 -0.92 -13.20
CA ALA A 271 14.61 -1.85 -14.27
C ALA A 271 13.73 -3.11 -14.19
N TRP A 272 12.64 -3.11 -14.96
CA TRP A 272 11.60 -4.15 -14.98
C TRP A 272 12.04 -5.46 -15.60
#